data_4f7de79181aabee9cab228bbd5012db6
#
_entry.id   4f7de79181aabee9cab228bbd5012db6
#
_cell.length_a   1.000
_cell.length_b   1.000
_cell.length_c   1.000
_cell.angle_alpha   90.00
_cell.angle_beta   90.00
_cell.angle_gamma   90.00
#
_symmetry.space_group_name_H-M   'P 1'
#
loop_
_entity.id
_entity.type
_entity.pdbx_description
1 polymer ?
#
loop_
_entity_poly.entity_id
_entity_poly.type
_entity_poly.pdbx_seq_one_letter_code
_entity_poly.pdbx_strand_id
1 'polypeptide(L)'
;MTKRINEAERLRIGERIAALRKSIDWTDANGINRHGMTQTELAERTGLQRSHIVRIEKGAYGVTIDVLSIIAEALNCKIDFINKTQEL
;
A
#
# COMPACT_ATOMS: atom_id res chain seq x y z
N MET A 1 -22.10 -10.18 4.52
CA MET A 1 -20.74 -10.32 4.03
C MET A 1 -19.93 -11.25 4.92
N THR A 2 -19.13 -12.09 4.37
CA THR A 2 -18.38 -13.07 5.12
C THR A 2 -16.95 -12.60 5.40
N LYS A 3 -16.36 -13.12 6.49
CA LYS A 3 -14.96 -12.90 6.81
C LYS A 3 -14.05 -13.29 5.65
N ARG A 4 -14.41 -14.39 4.95
CA ARG A 4 -13.60 -14.94 3.88
C ARG A 4 -13.40 -13.93 2.74
N ILE A 5 -14.46 -13.21 2.36
CA ILE A 5 -14.39 -12.19 1.33
C ILE A 5 -13.48 -11.05 1.79
N ASN A 6 -13.63 -10.61 3.03
CA ASN A 6 -12.81 -9.54 3.58
C ASN A 6 -11.35 -9.95 3.67
N GLU A 7 -11.09 -11.19 4.06
CA GLU A 7 -9.73 -11.70 4.15
C GLU A 7 -9.04 -11.74 2.79
N ALA A 8 -9.77 -12.18 1.76
CA ALA A 8 -9.23 -12.23 0.40
C ALA A 8 -8.88 -10.83 -0.10
N GLU A 9 -9.74 -9.84 0.15
CA GLU A 9 -9.48 -8.47 -0.26
C GLU A 9 -8.34 -7.83 0.52
N ARG A 10 -8.24 -8.10 1.83
CA ARG A 10 -7.12 -7.60 2.61
C ARG A 10 -5.78 -8.13 2.08
N LEU A 11 -5.75 -9.41 1.74
CA LEU A 11 -4.55 -10.03 1.20
C LEU A 11 -4.20 -9.44 -0.18
N ARG A 12 -5.19 -9.31 -1.05
CA ARG A 12 -4.99 -8.76 -2.40
C ARG A 12 -4.45 -7.33 -2.32
N ILE A 13 -5.05 -6.50 -1.48
CA ILE A 13 -4.63 -5.10 -1.31
C ILE A 13 -3.23 -5.04 -0.70
N GLY A 14 -2.97 -5.86 0.31
CA GLY A 14 -1.66 -5.91 0.94
C GLY A 14 -0.56 -6.29 -0.04
N GLU A 15 -0.81 -7.30 -0.86
CA GLU A 15 0.14 -7.72 -1.89
C GLU A 15 0.35 -6.64 -2.94
N ARG A 16 -0.72 -5.93 -3.30
CA ARG A 16 -0.62 -4.83 -4.27
C ARG A 16 0.21 -3.68 -3.74
N ILE A 17 0.01 -3.33 -2.47
CA ILE A 17 0.81 -2.29 -1.82
C ILE A 17 2.30 -2.68 -1.82
N ALA A 18 2.60 -3.92 -1.46
CA ALA A 18 3.97 -4.40 -1.44
C ALA A 18 4.59 -4.35 -2.83
N ALA A 19 3.85 -4.76 -3.86
CA ALA A 19 4.34 -4.74 -5.24
C ALA A 19 4.62 -3.31 -5.71
N LEU A 20 3.71 -2.39 -5.43
CA LEU A 20 3.90 -0.98 -5.80
C LEU A 20 5.10 -0.38 -5.07
N ARG A 21 5.22 -0.66 -3.77
CA ARG A 21 6.34 -0.18 -2.96
C ARG A 21 7.68 -0.64 -3.53
N LYS A 22 7.76 -1.90 -3.94
CA LYS A 22 9.00 -2.48 -4.43
C LYS A 22 9.41 -1.96 -5.81
N SER A 23 8.49 -1.39 -6.54
CA SER A 23 8.73 -0.98 -7.94
C SER A 23 8.65 0.52 -8.16
N ILE A 24 8.32 1.31 -7.14
CA ILE A 24 8.15 2.75 -7.32
C ILE A 24 9.48 3.45 -7.56
N ASP A 25 9.48 4.43 -8.46
CA ASP A 25 10.56 5.38 -8.61
C ASP A 25 10.22 6.60 -7.77
N TRP A 26 11.15 7.04 -6.93
CA TRP A 26 10.89 8.13 -6.00
C TRP A 26 12.18 8.87 -5.68
N THR A 27 12.04 10.05 -5.10
CA THR A 27 13.17 10.88 -4.70
C THR A 27 13.21 10.97 -3.18
N ASP A 28 14.34 10.63 -2.58
CA ASP A 28 14.47 10.62 -1.13
C ASP A 28 14.70 12.05 -0.57
N ALA A 29 14.81 12.14 0.76
CA ALA A 29 14.97 13.41 1.45
C ALA A 29 16.23 14.17 1.06
N ASN A 30 17.22 13.46 0.52
CA ASN A 30 18.47 14.07 0.07
C ASN A 30 18.45 14.42 -1.42
N GLY A 31 17.29 14.29 -2.08
CA GLY A 31 17.14 14.59 -3.49
C GLY A 31 17.70 13.53 -4.42
N ILE A 32 17.94 12.33 -3.91
CA ILE A 32 18.49 11.24 -4.71
C ILE A 32 17.35 10.38 -5.25
N ASN A 33 17.40 10.10 -6.56
CA ASN A 33 16.42 9.25 -7.21
C ASN A 33 16.65 7.80 -6.82
N ARG A 34 15.57 7.12 -6.42
CA ARG A 34 15.60 5.75 -5.92
C ARG A 34 14.61 4.91 -6.69
N HIS A 35 14.92 3.62 -6.83
CA HIS A 35 13.98 2.63 -7.35
C HIS A 35 13.69 1.61 -6.26
N GLY A 36 12.40 1.45 -5.93
CA GLY A 36 11.98 0.59 -4.83
C GLY A 36 12.11 1.29 -3.50
N MET A 37 11.20 0.98 -2.61
CA MET A 37 11.10 1.59 -1.29
C MET A 37 10.99 0.47 -0.25
N THR A 38 11.77 0.55 0.83
CA THR A 38 11.66 -0.42 1.92
C THR A 38 10.42 -0.14 2.75
N GLN A 39 10.00 -1.11 3.56
CA GLN A 39 8.90 -0.91 4.49
C GLN A 39 9.20 0.21 5.47
N THR A 40 10.45 0.32 5.92
CA THR A 40 10.87 1.39 6.82
C THR A 40 10.74 2.75 6.13
N GLU A 41 11.17 2.84 4.88
CA GLU A 41 11.05 4.09 4.12
C GLU A 41 9.60 4.48 3.88
N LEU A 42 8.73 3.51 3.59
CA LEU A 42 7.31 3.80 3.44
C LEU A 42 6.71 4.26 4.78
N ALA A 43 7.11 3.63 5.88
CA ALA A 43 6.66 4.03 7.21
C ALA A 43 7.06 5.49 7.50
N GLU A 44 8.30 5.84 7.21
CA GLU A 44 8.80 7.22 7.41
C GLU A 44 8.02 8.22 6.54
N ARG A 45 7.77 7.85 5.30
CA ARG A 45 7.08 8.74 4.36
C ARG A 45 5.61 8.94 4.71
N THR A 46 4.99 7.96 5.33
CA THR A 46 3.56 8.02 5.71
C THR A 46 3.32 8.51 7.13
N GLY A 47 4.34 8.46 7.98
CA GLY A 47 4.16 8.69 9.42
C GLY A 47 3.58 7.50 10.15
N LEU A 48 3.43 6.36 9.51
CA LEU A 48 2.95 5.13 10.13
C LEU A 48 4.11 4.34 10.70
N GLN A 49 3.85 3.46 11.65
CA GLN A 49 4.86 2.57 12.17
C GLN A 49 5.16 1.46 11.16
N ARG A 50 6.43 1.03 11.10
CA ARG A 50 6.83 -0.04 10.21
C ARG A 50 6.02 -1.32 10.46
N SER A 51 5.78 -1.66 11.73
CA SER A 51 4.99 -2.84 12.07
C SER A 51 3.57 -2.78 11.50
N HIS A 52 3.00 -1.58 11.41
CA HIS A 52 1.70 -1.36 10.81
C HIS A 52 1.74 -1.66 9.31
N ILE A 53 2.76 -1.14 8.61
CA ILE A 53 2.97 -1.43 7.19
C ILE A 53 3.11 -2.94 6.95
N VAL A 54 3.92 -3.61 7.76
CA VAL A 54 4.13 -5.06 7.63
C VAL A 54 2.81 -5.82 7.71
N ARG A 55 1.97 -5.47 8.69
CA ARG A 55 0.69 -6.16 8.90
C ARG A 55 -0.30 -5.88 7.79
N ILE A 56 -0.32 -4.65 7.28
CA ILE A 56 -1.18 -4.29 6.16
C ILE A 56 -0.79 -5.10 4.93
N GLU A 57 0.51 -5.20 4.64
CA GLU A 57 0.99 -5.94 3.47
C GLU A 57 0.70 -7.43 3.57
N LYS A 58 0.61 -7.96 4.78
CA LYS A 58 0.25 -9.37 5.00
C LYS A 58 -1.26 -9.62 4.99
N GLY A 59 -2.05 -8.57 4.91
CA GLY A 59 -3.51 -8.70 4.95
C GLY A 59 -4.03 -9.12 6.32
N ALA A 60 -3.29 -8.79 7.39
CA ALA A 60 -3.59 -9.29 8.73
C ALA A 60 -4.85 -8.70 9.34
N TYR A 61 -5.28 -7.53 8.89
CA TYR A 61 -6.50 -6.89 9.43
C TYR A 61 -7.01 -5.85 8.44
N GLY A 62 -8.26 -5.41 8.69
CA GLY A 62 -8.87 -4.38 7.86
C GLY A 62 -8.20 -3.03 8.07
N VAL A 63 -8.09 -2.26 7.01
CA VAL A 63 -7.42 -0.96 7.02
C VAL A 63 -8.46 0.11 6.70
N THR A 64 -8.41 1.22 7.42
CA THR A 64 -9.33 2.33 7.15
C THR A 64 -8.98 3.00 5.83
N ILE A 65 -9.96 3.69 5.25
CA ILE A 65 -9.74 4.48 4.04
C ILE A 65 -8.70 5.56 4.29
N ASP A 66 -8.71 6.16 5.48
CA ASP A 66 -7.72 7.20 5.81
C ASP A 66 -6.30 6.67 5.72
N VAL A 67 -6.05 5.50 6.29
CA VAL A 67 -4.72 4.88 6.25
C VAL A 67 -4.36 4.48 4.82
N LEU A 68 -5.29 3.88 4.09
CA LEU A 68 -5.05 3.52 2.69
C LEU A 68 -4.73 4.75 1.83
N SER A 69 -5.42 5.86 2.07
CA SER A 69 -5.19 7.10 1.33
C SER A 69 -3.79 7.65 1.57
N ILE A 70 -3.31 7.59 2.82
CA ILE A 70 -1.96 8.03 3.17
C ILE A 70 -0.91 7.17 2.44
N ILE A 71 -1.12 5.86 2.43
CA ILE A 71 -0.22 4.93 1.75
C ILE A 71 -0.26 5.18 0.24
N ALA A 72 -1.46 5.31 -0.33
CA ALA A 72 -1.61 5.56 -1.77
C ALA A 72 -0.88 6.82 -2.19
N GLU A 73 -1.04 7.90 -1.42
CA GLU A 73 -0.36 9.15 -1.72
C GLU A 73 1.16 8.99 -1.68
N ALA A 74 1.68 8.30 -0.69
CA ALA A 74 3.11 8.05 -0.57
C ALA A 74 3.65 7.24 -1.75
N LEU A 75 2.81 6.43 -2.38
CA LEU A 75 3.16 5.60 -3.53
C LEU A 75 2.73 6.25 -4.85
N ASN A 76 2.34 7.51 -4.83
CA ASN A 76 1.89 8.26 -6.01
C ASN A 76 0.71 7.56 -6.71
N CYS A 77 -0.21 7.04 -5.92
CA CYS A 77 -1.41 6.34 -6.37
C CYS A 77 -2.63 7.00 -5.79
N LYS A 78 -3.79 6.63 -6.29
CA LYS A 78 -5.06 7.00 -5.67
C LYS A 78 -5.94 5.77 -5.54
N ILE A 79 -6.85 5.81 -4.59
CA ILE A 79 -7.83 4.73 -4.39
C ILE A 79 -8.99 4.99 -5.35
N ASP A 80 -9.46 3.94 -6.01
CA ASP A 80 -10.56 4.06 -6.94
C ASP A 80 -11.33 2.74 -7.03
N PHE A 81 -12.55 2.82 -7.54
CA PHE A 81 -13.35 1.65 -7.89
C PHE A 81 -13.19 1.41 -9.38
N ILE A 82 -12.79 0.19 -9.72
CA ILE A 82 -12.59 -0.17 -11.11
C ILE A 82 -13.69 -1.14 -11.53
N ASN A 83 -14.37 -0.82 -12.63
CA ASN A 83 -15.40 -1.69 -13.17
C ASN A 83 -14.75 -3.00 -13.60
N LYS A 84 -15.36 -4.14 -13.23
CA LYS A 84 -14.76 -5.46 -13.52
C LYS A 84 -14.56 -5.71 -15.00
N THR A 85 -15.37 -5.12 -15.85
CA THR A 85 -15.22 -5.27 -17.29
C THR A 85 -14.00 -4.53 -17.83
N GLN A 86 -13.39 -3.65 -17.05
CA GLN A 86 -12.20 -2.88 -17.45
C GLN A 86 -10.90 -3.54 -17.00
N GLU A 87 -10.98 -4.64 -16.25
CA GLU A 87 -9.80 -5.30 -15.72
C GLU A 87 -9.13 -6.22 -16.71
N LEU A 88 -9.69 -6.39 -17.88
CA LEU A 88 -9.16 -7.25 -18.92
C LEU A 88 -7.94 -6.62 -19.59
#